data_935d24ff288531aab35bb3e4a9644fc6
#
_entry.id   935d24ff288531aab35bb3e4a9644fc6
#
_cell.length_a   1.000
_cell.length_b   1.000
_cell.length_c   1.000
_cell.angle_alpha   90.00
_cell.angle_beta   90.00
_cell.angle_gamma   90.00
#
_symmetry.space_group_name_H-M   'P 1'
#
loop_
_entity.id
_entity.type
_entity.pdbx_description
1 polymer ?
#
loop_
_entity_poly.entity_id
_entity_poly.type
_entity_poly.pdbx_seq_one_letter_code
_entity_poly.pdbx_strand_id
1 'polypeptide(L)'
;MIRLAVFGRAAALATLVSGLALGGAAQAQEISASHLQAARDVITSIQATERFDNILPNLAERLKAEFILSSPNFQDKISETVDAEAIALAPRRADLEKEAATAYAKAFTEDELKQIAAFHSSAAGKKFLSTLPLVQRELGRAAEIWANGVSRDLTSQSTAKLRDVVAVAPSQPSGAEAVNPAPTQP
;
A
#
# COMPACT_ATOMS: atom_id res chain seq x y z
N MET A 1 4.28 89.39 -33.45
CA MET A 1 5.65 89.06 -33.87
C MET A 1 5.93 87.75 -33.16
N ILE A 2 5.75 86.54 -33.85
CA ILE A 2 6.82 85.76 -34.47
C ILE A 2 7.85 85.32 -33.41
N ARG A 3 7.99 84.02 -33.06
CA ARG A 3 8.41 82.72 -33.63
C ARG A 3 8.33 81.68 -32.54
N LEU A 4 7.76 80.54 -32.66
CA LEU A 4 8.13 79.27 -33.37
C LEU A 4 9.53 78.70 -33.03
N ALA A 5 9.54 77.52 -32.39
CA ALA A 5 10.40 76.39 -32.62
C ALA A 5 10.17 75.39 -31.47
N VAL A 6 9.55 74.26 -31.57
CA VAL A 6 9.75 73.00 -32.30
C VAL A 6 11.03 72.21 -31.87
N PHE A 7 10.77 70.92 -31.61
CA PHE A 7 11.66 69.75 -31.38
C PHE A 7 12.18 69.60 -29.94
N GLY A 8 11.99 68.52 -29.33
CA GLY A 8 12.28 67.16 -29.76
C GLY A 8 11.80 66.04 -28.81
N ARG A 9 11.44 65.01 -29.43
CA ARG A 9 11.04 63.74 -28.98
C ARG A 9 12.11 63.02 -28.14
N ALA A 10 11.73 62.35 -27.04
CA ALA A 10 12.24 61.06 -26.73
C ALA A 10 11.31 60.37 -25.68
N ALA A 11 10.54 59.46 -26.14
CA ALA A 11 9.79 58.52 -25.32
C ALA A 11 10.77 57.50 -24.73
N ALA A 12 10.82 57.41 -23.44
CA ALA A 12 11.42 56.24 -22.77
C ALA A 12 10.33 55.56 -21.93
N LEU A 13 9.67 54.58 -22.53
CA LEU A 13 8.82 53.61 -21.83
C LEU A 13 9.72 52.70 -21.04
N ALA A 14 9.91 52.96 -19.76
CA ALA A 14 10.47 51.99 -18.81
C ALA A 14 9.33 51.16 -18.27
N THR A 15 9.07 50.01 -18.92
CA THR A 15 8.23 48.94 -18.37
C THR A 15 8.96 48.31 -17.22
N LEU A 16 8.62 48.70 -16.01
CA LEU A 16 8.93 47.97 -14.79
C LEU A 16 8.09 46.69 -14.76
N VAL A 17 8.65 45.60 -15.27
CA VAL A 17 8.16 44.24 -15.00
C VAL A 17 8.57 43.93 -13.57
N SER A 18 7.72 44.29 -12.60
CA SER A 18 7.79 43.74 -11.25
C SER A 18 7.36 42.31 -11.30
N GLY A 19 8.33 41.40 -11.52
CA GLY A 19 8.16 39.97 -11.31
C GLY A 19 7.87 39.73 -9.83
N LEU A 20 6.58 39.55 -9.46
CA LEU A 20 6.21 38.87 -8.22
C LEU A 20 6.70 37.45 -8.36
N ALA A 21 7.90 37.18 -7.89
CA ALA A 21 8.32 35.84 -7.49
C ALA A 21 7.49 35.46 -6.26
N LEU A 22 6.30 34.89 -6.48
CA LEU A 22 5.61 34.12 -5.51
C LEU A 22 6.42 32.81 -5.31
N GLY A 23 7.57 32.96 -4.68
CA GLY A 23 8.25 31.86 -4.02
C GLY A 23 7.36 31.43 -2.87
N GLY A 24 6.40 30.56 -3.15
CA GLY A 24 5.72 29.78 -2.13
C GLY A 24 6.80 28.97 -1.44
N ALA A 25 7.37 29.50 -0.36
CA ALA A 25 8.01 28.67 0.63
C ALA A 25 6.94 27.68 1.06
N ALA A 26 7.07 26.43 0.62
CA ALA A 26 6.38 25.31 1.23
C ALA A 26 6.93 25.25 2.68
N GLN A 27 6.37 26.09 3.54
CA GLN A 27 6.52 25.92 4.96
C GLN A 27 5.93 24.54 5.23
N ALA A 28 6.78 23.60 5.62
CA ALA A 28 6.33 22.37 6.24
C ALA A 28 5.43 22.83 7.40
N GLN A 29 4.12 22.79 7.18
CA GLN A 29 3.14 23.26 8.14
C GLN A 29 3.35 22.42 9.40
N GLU A 30 3.84 23.06 10.44
CA GLU A 30 4.11 22.39 11.72
C GLU A 30 2.78 21.78 12.18
N ILE A 31 2.76 20.44 12.32
CA ILE A 31 1.53 19.72 12.66
C ILE A 31 1.12 20.14 14.07
N SER A 32 -0.05 20.75 14.21
CA SER A 32 -0.54 21.24 15.50
C SER A 32 -0.79 20.09 16.48
N ALA A 33 -0.79 20.40 17.78
CA ALA A 33 -1.10 19.42 18.82
C ALA A 33 -2.53 18.85 18.68
N SER A 34 -3.50 19.67 18.25
CA SER A 34 -4.88 19.23 17.98
C SER A 34 -4.95 18.27 16.79
N HIS A 35 -4.19 18.54 15.74
CA HIS A 35 -4.11 17.68 14.56
C HIS A 35 -3.49 16.32 14.91
N LEU A 36 -2.40 16.29 15.69
CA LEU A 36 -1.82 15.05 16.20
C LEU A 36 -2.79 14.29 17.13
N GLN A 37 -3.59 15.01 17.92
CA GLN A 37 -4.60 14.36 18.76
C GLN A 37 -5.70 13.72 17.92
N ALA A 38 -6.23 14.40 16.91
CA ALA A 38 -7.20 13.83 15.99
C ALA A 38 -6.65 12.57 15.27
N ALA A 39 -5.35 12.57 14.92
CA ALA A 39 -4.68 11.39 14.37
C ALA A 39 -4.63 10.21 15.37
N ARG A 40 -4.32 10.46 16.64
CA ARG A 40 -4.35 9.43 17.70
C ARG A 40 -5.75 8.87 17.91
N ASP A 41 -6.78 9.71 17.86
CA ASP A 41 -8.16 9.28 17.99
C ASP A 41 -8.56 8.32 16.87
N VAL A 42 -8.12 8.56 15.63
CA VAL A 42 -8.28 7.61 14.52
C VAL A 42 -7.54 6.31 14.81
N ILE A 43 -6.24 6.36 15.13
CA ILE A 43 -5.41 5.18 15.40
C ILE A 43 -6.07 4.28 16.45
N THR A 44 -6.56 4.88 17.53
CA THR A 44 -7.26 4.17 18.60
C THR A 44 -8.58 3.57 18.10
N SER A 45 -9.37 4.35 17.35
CA SER A 45 -10.71 3.92 16.91
C SER A 45 -10.68 2.73 15.93
N ILE A 46 -9.60 2.60 15.15
CA ILE A 46 -9.41 1.51 14.18
C ILE A 46 -8.37 0.47 14.62
N GLN A 47 -7.81 0.62 15.83
CA GLN A 47 -6.80 -0.27 16.39
C GLN A 47 -5.57 -0.45 15.44
N ALA A 48 -5.17 0.64 14.78
CA ALA A 48 -4.21 0.60 13.66
C ALA A 48 -2.86 0.00 14.03
N THR A 49 -2.44 0.12 15.29
CA THR A 49 -1.12 -0.25 15.77
C THR A 49 -1.10 -1.53 16.59
N GLU A 50 -2.25 -2.13 16.95
CA GLU A 50 -2.33 -3.36 17.75
C GLU A 50 -1.60 -4.55 17.11
N ARG A 51 -1.61 -4.65 15.78
CA ARG A 51 -0.87 -5.68 15.05
C ARG A 51 0.64 -5.68 15.30
N PHE A 52 1.17 -4.62 15.87
CA PHE A 52 2.59 -4.46 16.19
C PHE A 52 2.93 -4.79 17.65
N ASP A 53 1.93 -5.11 18.50
CA ASP A 53 2.13 -5.36 19.92
C ASP A 53 3.01 -6.57 20.21
N ASN A 54 3.04 -7.53 19.29
CA ASN A 54 3.86 -8.72 19.41
C ASN A 54 5.32 -8.52 18.95
N ILE A 55 5.72 -7.34 18.46
CA ILE A 55 7.08 -7.12 17.96
C ILE A 55 8.10 -7.30 19.09
N LEU A 56 7.91 -6.60 20.21
CA LEU A 56 8.86 -6.67 21.33
C LEU A 56 8.90 -8.07 21.99
N PRO A 57 7.78 -8.73 22.31
CA PRO A 57 7.79 -10.11 22.78
C PRO A 57 8.52 -11.06 21.82
N ASN A 58 8.23 -10.99 20.52
CA ASN A 58 8.86 -11.87 19.54
C ASN A 58 10.38 -11.62 19.43
N LEU A 59 10.81 -10.36 19.55
CA LEU A 59 12.25 -10.05 19.58
C LEU A 59 12.91 -10.62 20.83
N ALA A 60 12.27 -10.52 22.00
CA ALA A 60 12.78 -11.08 23.25
C ALA A 60 12.92 -12.61 23.15
N GLU A 61 11.89 -13.32 22.64
CA GLU A 61 11.94 -14.76 22.47
C GLU A 61 13.07 -15.20 21.53
N ARG A 62 13.24 -14.48 20.41
CA ARG A 62 14.33 -14.77 19.48
C ARG A 62 15.70 -14.58 20.11
N LEU A 63 15.87 -13.49 20.86
CA LEU A 63 17.12 -13.18 21.53
C LEU A 63 17.44 -14.22 22.63
N LYS A 64 16.42 -14.63 23.40
CA LYS A 64 16.58 -15.73 24.37
C LYS A 64 17.05 -17.01 23.69
N ALA A 65 16.40 -17.41 22.61
CA ALA A 65 16.76 -18.61 21.87
C ALA A 65 18.21 -18.56 21.36
N GLU A 66 18.66 -17.44 20.84
CA GLU A 66 20.02 -17.24 20.35
C GLU A 66 21.07 -17.37 21.48
N PHE A 67 20.81 -16.72 22.62
CA PHE A 67 21.73 -16.76 23.76
C PHE A 67 21.78 -18.14 24.45
N ILE A 68 20.60 -18.81 24.57
CA ILE A 68 20.55 -20.16 25.14
C ILE A 68 21.27 -21.18 24.25
N LEU A 69 21.17 -21.02 22.92
CA LEU A 69 21.91 -21.88 21.99
C LEU A 69 23.43 -21.73 22.18
N SER A 70 23.88 -20.51 22.43
CA SER A 70 25.30 -20.21 22.65
C SER A 70 25.79 -20.56 24.06
N SER A 71 24.90 -20.55 25.05
CA SER A 71 25.23 -20.72 26.47
C SER A 71 24.13 -21.49 27.23
N PRO A 72 23.93 -22.80 26.96
CA PRO A 72 22.79 -23.55 27.48
C PRO A 72 22.76 -23.65 29.02
N ASN A 73 23.91 -23.61 29.66
CA ASN A 73 24.03 -23.69 31.13
C ASN A 73 23.49 -22.47 31.88
N PHE A 74 23.16 -21.39 31.14
CA PHE A 74 22.68 -20.12 31.71
C PHE A 74 21.24 -19.80 31.30
N GLN A 75 20.45 -20.79 30.86
CA GLN A 75 19.11 -20.61 30.31
C GLN A 75 18.23 -19.75 31.21
N ASP A 76 18.14 -20.07 32.51
CA ASP A 76 17.29 -19.34 33.45
C ASP A 76 17.73 -17.88 33.59
N LYS A 77 19.04 -17.65 33.69
CA LYS A 77 19.58 -16.28 33.83
C LYS A 77 19.39 -15.48 32.55
N ILE A 78 19.54 -16.10 31.39
CA ILE A 78 19.27 -15.48 30.08
C ILE A 78 17.81 -15.07 30.00
N SER A 79 16.89 -15.98 30.33
CA SER A 79 15.45 -15.72 30.27
C SER A 79 15.07 -14.57 31.20
N GLU A 80 15.47 -14.63 32.48
CA GLU A 80 15.23 -13.58 33.45
C GLU A 80 15.75 -12.20 32.97
N THR A 81 16.96 -12.17 32.44
CA THR A 81 17.59 -10.92 32.00
C THR A 81 16.89 -10.34 30.78
N VAL A 82 16.63 -11.15 29.75
CA VAL A 82 15.98 -10.69 28.52
C VAL A 82 14.55 -10.25 28.78
N ASP A 83 13.82 -10.95 29.63
CA ASP A 83 12.44 -10.58 30.00
C ASP A 83 12.41 -9.25 30.78
N ALA A 84 13.35 -9.06 31.72
CA ALA A 84 13.48 -7.80 32.47
C ALA A 84 13.77 -6.61 31.51
N GLU A 85 14.69 -6.79 30.57
CA GLU A 85 15.03 -5.75 29.58
C GLU A 85 13.88 -5.49 28.61
N ALA A 86 13.14 -6.52 28.19
CA ALA A 86 11.96 -6.35 27.35
C ALA A 86 10.88 -5.53 28.08
N ILE A 87 10.62 -5.80 29.37
CA ILE A 87 9.71 -5.02 30.19
C ILE A 87 10.17 -3.57 30.30
N ALA A 88 11.47 -3.34 30.53
CA ALA A 88 12.03 -1.99 30.61
C ALA A 88 11.89 -1.21 29.30
N LEU A 89 11.87 -1.89 28.15
CA LEU A 89 11.68 -1.30 26.82
C LEU A 89 10.22 -1.12 26.41
N ALA A 90 9.27 -1.73 27.13
CA ALA A 90 7.84 -1.63 26.79
C ALA A 90 7.32 -0.18 26.65
N PRO A 91 7.77 0.83 27.44
CA PRO A 91 7.34 2.23 27.26
C PRO A 91 7.68 2.81 25.88
N ARG A 92 8.65 2.25 25.15
CA ARG A 92 8.96 2.69 23.76
C ARG A 92 7.83 2.45 22.77
N ARG A 93 6.79 1.72 23.17
CA ARG A 93 5.54 1.63 22.43
C ARG A 93 4.96 3.01 22.10
N ALA A 94 5.19 3.99 22.98
CA ALA A 94 4.79 5.38 22.77
C ALA A 94 5.49 6.04 21.56
N ASP A 95 6.71 5.61 21.23
CA ASP A 95 7.43 6.11 20.04
C ASP A 95 6.68 5.72 18.76
N LEU A 96 6.21 4.46 18.67
CA LEU A 96 5.41 3.99 17.55
C LEU A 96 4.09 4.76 17.42
N GLU A 97 3.40 5.02 18.53
CA GLU A 97 2.16 5.82 18.52
C GLU A 97 2.39 7.24 18.01
N LYS A 98 3.50 7.86 18.41
CA LYS A 98 3.87 9.21 17.95
C LYS A 98 4.16 9.22 16.44
N GLU A 99 4.92 8.26 15.96
CA GLU A 99 5.23 8.15 14.52
C GLU A 99 3.97 7.83 13.71
N ALA A 100 3.11 6.94 14.20
CA ALA A 100 1.83 6.65 13.58
C ALA A 100 0.95 7.91 13.51
N ALA A 101 0.81 8.65 14.61
CA ALA A 101 0.04 9.90 14.63
C ALA A 101 0.60 10.92 13.62
N THR A 102 1.92 11.03 13.52
CA THR A 102 2.57 11.91 12.54
C THR A 102 2.28 11.47 11.11
N ALA A 103 2.29 10.17 10.82
CA ALA A 103 1.97 9.64 9.50
C ALA A 103 0.52 9.94 9.09
N TYR A 104 -0.44 9.74 10.00
CA TYR A 104 -1.85 10.08 9.76
C TYR A 104 -2.06 11.59 9.59
N ALA A 105 -1.45 12.41 10.44
CA ALA A 105 -1.56 13.87 10.33
C ALA A 105 -0.92 14.45 9.06
N LYS A 106 0.06 13.76 8.46
CA LYS A 106 0.60 14.13 7.15
C LYS A 106 -0.31 13.73 5.99
N ALA A 107 -1.10 12.69 6.16
CA ALA A 107 -1.95 12.13 5.10
C ALA A 107 -3.35 12.75 5.05
N PHE A 108 -3.86 13.22 6.18
CA PHE A 108 -5.23 13.71 6.34
C PHE A 108 -5.24 15.05 7.05
N THR A 109 -6.22 15.89 6.74
CA THR A 109 -6.49 17.10 7.50
C THR A 109 -7.07 16.77 8.87
N GLU A 110 -7.01 17.72 9.81
CA GLU A 110 -7.56 17.56 11.15
C GLU A 110 -9.07 17.26 11.13
N ASP A 111 -9.82 17.91 10.24
CA ASP A 111 -11.27 17.71 10.10
C ASP A 111 -11.62 16.33 9.53
N GLU A 112 -10.85 15.83 8.55
CA GLU A 112 -11.01 14.47 8.01
C GLU A 112 -10.74 13.43 9.10
N LEU A 113 -9.68 13.62 9.90
CA LEU A 113 -9.36 12.71 11.01
C LEU A 113 -10.48 12.67 12.05
N LYS A 114 -11.06 13.83 12.41
CA LYS A 114 -12.21 13.89 13.32
C LYS A 114 -13.42 13.13 12.77
N GLN A 115 -13.73 13.28 11.48
CA GLN A 115 -14.82 12.56 10.83
C GLN A 115 -14.57 11.04 10.81
N ILE A 116 -13.36 10.61 10.48
CA ILE A 116 -12.95 9.19 10.46
C ILE A 116 -13.07 8.61 11.88
N ALA A 117 -12.54 9.28 12.89
CA ALA A 117 -12.62 8.83 14.28
C ALA A 117 -14.07 8.74 14.76
N ALA A 118 -14.90 9.73 14.45
CA ALA A 118 -16.32 9.73 14.79
C ALA A 118 -17.07 8.56 14.14
N PHE A 119 -16.83 8.29 12.85
CA PHE A 119 -17.41 7.14 12.15
C PHE A 119 -17.02 5.82 12.84
N HIS A 120 -15.73 5.57 13.01
CA HIS A 120 -15.25 4.30 13.59
C HIS A 120 -15.61 4.11 15.06
N SER A 121 -15.79 5.19 15.80
CA SER A 121 -16.27 5.14 17.19
C SER A 121 -17.79 4.87 17.28
N SER A 122 -18.55 5.05 16.20
CA SER A 122 -19.98 4.77 16.12
C SER A 122 -20.29 3.28 16.20
N ALA A 123 -21.55 2.93 16.51
CA ALA A 123 -22.00 1.53 16.51
C ALA A 123 -21.81 0.87 15.12
N ALA A 124 -22.08 1.62 14.04
CA ALA A 124 -21.91 1.13 12.67
C ALA A 124 -20.43 0.92 12.32
N GLY A 125 -19.56 1.87 12.66
CA GLY A 125 -18.12 1.76 12.42
C GLY A 125 -17.48 0.60 13.17
N LYS A 126 -17.80 0.43 14.45
CA LYS A 126 -17.34 -0.71 15.27
C LYS A 126 -17.80 -2.04 14.69
N LYS A 127 -19.07 -2.15 14.31
CA LYS A 127 -19.60 -3.35 13.66
C LYS A 127 -18.92 -3.60 12.32
N PHE A 128 -18.70 -2.57 11.52
CA PHE A 128 -17.99 -2.68 10.25
C PHE A 128 -16.59 -3.28 10.43
N LEU A 129 -15.77 -2.71 11.32
CA LEU A 129 -14.43 -3.20 11.58
C LEU A 129 -14.40 -4.65 12.07
N SER A 130 -15.28 -4.99 13.03
CA SER A 130 -15.31 -6.35 13.60
C SER A 130 -15.83 -7.40 12.63
N THR A 131 -16.69 -7.02 11.67
CA THR A 131 -17.35 -7.94 10.74
C THR A 131 -16.58 -8.07 9.41
N LEU A 132 -15.78 -7.06 9.05
CA LEU A 132 -15.10 -6.98 7.76
C LEU A 132 -14.27 -8.24 7.43
N PRO A 133 -13.49 -8.84 8.33
CA PRO A 133 -12.73 -10.06 8.03
C PRO A 133 -13.62 -11.24 7.64
N LEU A 134 -14.80 -11.36 8.26
CA LEU A 134 -15.78 -12.37 7.91
C LEU A 134 -16.36 -12.14 6.51
N VAL A 135 -16.78 -10.90 6.24
CA VAL A 135 -17.32 -10.52 4.92
C VAL A 135 -16.30 -10.76 3.80
N GLN A 136 -15.05 -10.38 4.02
CA GLN A 136 -13.97 -10.62 3.05
C GLN A 136 -13.75 -12.11 2.76
N ARG A 137 -13.82 -12.97 3.78
CA ARG A 137 -13.72 -14.43 3.62
C ARG A 137 -14.90 -14.99 2.81
N GLU A 138 -16.12 -14.55 3.09
CA GLU A 138 -17.30 -14.99 2.35
C GLU A 138 -17.27 -14.49 0.89
N LEU A 139 -16.79 -13.26 0.68
CA LEU A 139 -16.57 -12.72 -0.66
C LEU A 139 -15.54 -13.52 -1.45
N GLY A 140 -14.45 -13.96 -0.79
CA GLY A 140 -13.45 -14.85 -1.39
C GLY A 140 -14.07 -16.18 -1.85
N ARG A 141 -14.89 -16.83 -1.01
CA ARG A 141 -15.61 -18.05 -1.39
C ARG A 141 -16.57 -17.84 -2.57
N ALA A 142 -17.30 -16.71 -2.57
CA ALA A 142 -18.18 -16.37 -3.68
C ALA A 142 -17.39 -16.18 -4.98
N ALA A 143 -16.22 -15.54 -4.91
CA ALA A 143 -15.33 -15.36 -6.06
C ALA A 143 -14.80 -16.70 -6.61
N GLU A 144 -14.46 -17.66 -5.76
CA GLU A 144 -14.04 -19.00 -6.17
C GLU A 144 -15.16 -19.75 -6.88
N ILE A 145 -16.38 -19.71 -6.35
CA ILE A 145 -17.56 -20.33 -6.98
C ILE A 145 -17.83 -19.73 -8.36
N TRP A 146 -17.80 -18.41 -8.44
CA TRP A 146 -17.97 -17.69 -9.70
C TRP A 146 -16.88 -18.04 -10.71
N ALA A 147 -15.61 -18.03 -10.31
CA ALA A 147 -14.46 -18.33 -11.18
C ALA A 147 -14.57 -19.75 -11.75
N ASN A 148 -14.95 -20.75 -10.92
CA ASN A 148 -15.15 -22.12 -11.35
C ASN A 148 -16.33 -22.23 -12.35
N GLY A 149 -17.39 -21.48 -12.16
CA GLY A 149 -18.51 -21.38 -13.10
C GLY A 149 -18.07 -20.85 -14.45
N VAL A 150 -17.44 -19.66 -14.43
CA VAL A 150 -16.94 -19.00 -15.66
C VAL A 150 -15.91 -19.86 -16.39
N SER A 151 -15.01 -20.52 -15.68
CA SER A 151 -14.02 -21.42 -16.29
C SER A 151 -14.68 -22.57 -17.05
N ARG A 152 -15.70 -23.24 -16.47
CA ARG A 152 -16.45 -24.29 -17.16
C ARG A 152 -17.16 -23.77 -18.40
N ASP A 153 -17.85 -22.64 -18.27
CA ASP A 153 -18.60 -22.06 -19.37
C ASP A 153 -17.67 -21.62 -20.51
N LEU A 154 -16.55 -20.96 -20.17
CA LEU A 154 -15.53 -20.56 -21.15
C LEU A 154 -14.95 -21.78 -21.88
N THR A 155 -14.60 -22.83 -21.15
CA THR A 155 -14.06 -24.07 -21.74
C THR A 155 -15.09 -24.71 -22.67
N SER A 156 -16.33 -24.86 -22.20
CA SER A 156 -17.41 -25.46 -23.00
C SER A 156 -17.70 -24.70 -24.29
N GLN A 157 -17.90 -23.36 -24.17
CA GLN A 157 -18.20 -22.50 -25.30
C GLN A 157 -17.03 -22.39 -26.28
N SER A 158 -15.79 -22.29 -25.77
CA SER A 158 -14.60 -22.23 -26.61
C SER A 158 -14.39 -23.56 -27.36
N THR A 159 -14.55 -24.70 -26.68
CA THR A 159 -14.44 -26.02 -27.29
C THR A 159 -15.47 -26.21 -28.41
N ALA A 160 -16.72 -25.80 -28.18
CA ALA A 160 -17.76 -25.89 -29.20
C ALA A 160 -17.38 -25.06 -30.44
N LYS A 161 -17.01 -23.80 -30.26
CA LYS A 161 -16.62 -22.92 -31.38
C LYS A 161 -15.37 -23.38 -32.13
N LEU A 162 -14.37 -23.90 -31.40
CA LEU A 162 -13.15 -24.41 -32.02
C LEU A 162 -13.39 -25.68 -32.84
N ARG A 163 -14.32 -26.56 -32.44
CA ARG A 163 -14.73 -27.71 -33.24
C ARG A 163 -15.28 -27.29 -34.59
N ASP A 164 -16.11 -26.25 -34.61
CA ASP A 164 -16.70 -25.73 -35.85
C ASP A 164 -15.60 -25.17 -36.77
N VAL A 165 -14.63 -24.46 -36.22
CA VAL A 165 -13.50 -23.90 -36.99
C VAL A 165 -12.58 -24.97 -37.50
N VAL A 166 -12.23 -25.99 -36.71
CA VAL A 166 -11.35 -27.10 -37.10
C VAL A 166 -12.04 -28.02 -38.13
N ALA A 167 -13.38 -28.21 -38.00
CA ALA A 167 -14.16 -29.00 -39.01
C ALA A 167 -14.23 -28.33 -40.38
N VAL A 168 -14.09 -26.99 -40.45
CA VAL A 168 -14.10 -26.20 -41.70
C VAL A 168 -12.70 -26.11 -42.32
N ALA A 169 -11.63 -26.36 -41.56
CA ALA A 169 -10.27 -26.34 -42.08
C ALA A 169 -10.05 -27.52 -43.04
N PRO A 170 -9.69 -27.27 -44.32
CA PRO A 170 -9.41 -28.37 -45.24
C PRO A 170 -8.27 -29.22 -44.74
N SER A 171 -8.49 -30.55 -44.70
CA SER A 171 -7.45 -31.52 -44.36
C SER A 171 -6.30 -31.34 -45.35
N GLN A 172 -5.21 -30.79 -44.90
CA GLN A 172 -3.99 -30.85 -45.72
C GLN A 172 -3.56 -32.31 -45.82
N PRO A 173 -3.39 -32.87 -47.04
CA PRO A 173 -2.90 -34.22 -47.18
C PRO A 173 -1.47 -34.29 -46.60
N SER A 174 -1.33 -35.11 -45.57
CA SER A 174 -0.03 -35.47 -45.02
C SER A 174 0.77 -36.13 -46.15
N GLY A 175 1.66 -35.37 -46.78
CA GLY A 175 2.68 -35.89 -47.68
C GLY A 175 3.66 -36.75 -46.90
N ALA A 176 3.31 -38.01 -46.70
CA ALA A 176 4.25 -39.04 -46.34
C ALA A 176 5.11 -39.33 -47.62
N GLU A 177 6.15 -38.59 -47.79
CA GLU A 177 7.21 -38.93 -48.73
C GLU A 177 7.92 -40.17 -48.22
N ALA A 178 7.58 -41.29 -48.86
CA ALA A 178 8.23 -42.57 -48.65
C ALA A 178 9.70 -42.47 -49.02
N VAL A 179 10.57 -42.40 -48.05
CA VAL A 179 12.01 -42.61 -48.25
C VAL A 179 12.24 -44.10 -48.58
N ASN A 180 12.44 -44.35 -49.86
CA ASN A 180 12.82 -45.66 -50.38
C ASN A 180 14.29 -45.95 -49.97
N PRO A 181 14.61 -47.04 -49.27
CA PRO A 181 16.01 -47.41 -49.02
C PRO A 181 16.66 -47.94 -50.26
N ALA A 182 17.80 -47.34 -50.63
CA ALA A 182 18.64 -47.79 -51.76
C ALA A 182 19.18 -49.20 -51.48
N PRO A 183 19.33 -50.04 -52.58
CA PRO A 183 19.83 -51.38 -52.41
C PRO A 183 21.36 -51.43 -52.24
N THR A 184 21.80 -52.13 -51.21
CA THR A 184 23.18 -52.62 -51.06
C THR A 184 23.50 -53.66 -52.14
N GLN A 185 24.59 -53.46 -52.87
CA GLN A 185 25.24 -54.49 -53.67
C GLN A 185 26.76 -54.44 -53.54
N PRO A 186 27.49 -55.49 -53.94
CA PRO A 186 28.21 -56.45 -53.11
C PRO A 186 29.68 -56.10 -52.93
#